data_c53390a4c5925330ef4e4761b6687737
#
_entry.id   c53390a4c5925330ef4e4761b6687737
#
_cell.length_a   1.000
_cell.length_b   1.000
_cell.length_c   1.000
_cell.angle_alpha   90.00
_cell.angle_beta   90.00
_cell.angle_gamma   90.00
#
_symmetry.space_group_name_H-M   'P 1'
#
loop_
_entity.id
_entity.type
_entity.pdbx_description
1 polymer ?
#
loop_
_entity_poly.entity_id
_entity_poly.type
_entity_poly.pdbx_seq_one_letter_code
_entity_poly.pdbx_strand_id
1 'polypeptide(L)'
;MLIQDTSREAFESVNRGHNTQTMQVLNYIREEGNDGATCDEVEYWMDGLHQSISAAIRLLAKHDMITKRKYADEVVKRPTRTNRKAIVWVANES
;
A
#
# COMPACT_ATOMS: atom_id res chain seq x y z
N MET A 1 4.19 -16.97 18.24
CA MET A 1 3.96 -16.42 16.89
C MET A 1 3.12 -15.16 16.96
N LEU A 2 3.51 -14.17 16.23
CA LEU A 2 2.75 -12.92 16.19
C LEU A 2 1.56 -13.05 15.25
N ILE A 3 0.44 -12.42 15.65
CA ILE A 3 -0.77 -12.43 14.83
C ILE A 3 -0.50 -11.86 13.44
N GLN A 4 0.37 -10.87 13.34
CA GLN A 4 0.72 -10.26 12.07
C GLN A 4 1.40 -11.23 11.12
N ASP A 5 2.25 -12.10 11.63
CA ASP A 5 2.89 -13.12 10.79
C ASP A 5 1.84 -14.04 10.20
N THR A 6 0.84 -14.40 10.98
CA THR A 6 -0.25 -15.22 10.51
C THR A 6 -1.06 -14.52 9.43
N SER A 7 -1.34 -13.22 9.63
CA SER A 7 -2.07 -12.42 8.63
C SER A 7 -1.29 -12.32 7.33
N ARG A 8 0.02 -12.13 7.40
CA ARG A 8 0.87 -12.07 6.22
C ARG A 8 0.85 -13.38 5.46
N GLU A 9 0.98 -14.48 6.15
CA GLU A 9 0.94 -15.79 5.53
C GLU A 9 -0.40 -16.03 4.84
N ALA A 10 -1.50 -15.68 5.49
CA ALA A 10 -2.83 -15.81 4.91
C ALA A 10 -2.97 -14.97 3.65
N PHE A 11 -2.48 -13.73 3.69
CA PHE A 11 -2.53 -12.85 2.53
C PHE A 11 -1.71 -13.41 1.37
N GLU A 12 -0.48 -13.83 1.63
CA GLU A 12 0.39 -14.36 0.60
C GLU A 12 -0.18 -15.65 0.01
N SER A 13 -0.77 -16.49 0.84
CA SER A 13 -1.40 -17.73 0.38
C SER A 13 -2.55 -17.45 -0.57
N VAL A 14 -3.44 -16.52 -0.20
CA VAL A 14 -4.61 -16.19 -1.02
C VAL A 14 -4.22 -15.56 -2.35
N ASN A 15 -3.17 -14.73 -2.35
CA ASN A 15 -2.77 -13.98 -3.53
C ASN A 15 -1.64 -14.63 -4.33
N ARG A 16 -1.22 -15.79 -3.93
CA ARG A 16 -0.10 -16.48 -4.55
C ARG A 16 -0.43 -16.82 -6.00
N GLY A 17 0.40 -16.31 -6.90
CA GLY A 17 0.26 -16.57 -8.31
C GLY A 17 -0.82 -15.77 -9.03
N HIS A 18 -1.61 -14.97 -8.31
CA HIS A 18 -2.71 -14.25 -8.90
C HIS A 18 -2.57 -12.73 -8.87
N ASN A 19 -1.89 -12.20 -7.87
CA ASN A 19 -1.80 -10.76 -7.69
C ASN A 19 -0.36 -10.30 -7.60
N THR A 20 0.39 -10.59 -8.66
CA THR A 20 1.77 -10.15 -8.77
C THR A 20 1.86 -8.62 -8.65
N GLN A 21 0.91 -7.90 -9.25
CA GLN A 21 0.86 -6.46 -9.16
C GLN A 21 0.64 -5.99 -7.72
N THR A 22 -0.25 -6.66 -6.99
CA THR A 22 -0.49 -6.34 -5.59
C THR A 22 0.78 -6.48 -4.76
N MET A 23 1.54 -7.55 -4.99
CA MET A 23 2.80 -7.74 -4.29
C MET A 23 3.85 -6.70 -4.68
N GLN A 24 3.86 -6.28 -5.94
CA GLN A 24 4.75 -5.21 -6.39
C GLN A 24 4.39 -3.89 -5.72
N VAL A 25 3.11 -3.60 -5.59
CA VAL A 25 2.65 -2.40 -4.87
C VAL A 25 3.14 -2.42 -3.42
N LEU A 26 2.98 -3.56 -2.75
CA LEU A 26 3.44 -3.70 -1.38
C LEU A 26 4.94 -3.49 -1.27
N ASN A 27 5.71 -4.09 -2.17
CA ASN A 27 7.16 -3.94 -2.16
C ASN A 27 7.58 -2.48 -2.38
N TYR A 28 6.90 -1.79 -3.29
CA TYR A 28 7.17 -0.38 -3.51
C TYR A 28 6.94 0.44 -2.25
N ILE A 29 5.81 0.22 -1.58
CA ILE A 29 5.49 0.94 -0.34
C ILE A 29 6.52 0.63 0.74
N ARG A 30 6.95 -0.62 0.85
CA ARG A 30 7.99 -1.01 1.81
C ARG A 30 9.31 -0.29 1.57
N GLU A 31 9.69 -0.18 0.31
CA GLU A 31 10.94 0.48 -0.05
C GLU A 31 10.93 1.97 0.28
N GLU A 32 9.76 2.60 0.24
CA GLU A 32 9.62 4.01 0.59
C GLU A 32 9.70 4.25 2.10
N GLY A 33 9.57 3.20 2.90
CA GLY A 33 9.74 3.29 4.34
C GLY A 33 8.75 4.27 4.97
N ASN A 34 9.25 5.14 5.82
CA ASN A 34 8.41 6.10 6.54
C ASN A 34 7.84 7.20 5.65
N ASP A 35 8.43 7.44 4.49
CA ASP A 35 7.89 8.41 3.54
C ASP A 35 6.59 7.90 2.94
N GLY A 36 6.46 6.59 2.80
CA GLY A 36 5.27 6.00 2.23
C GLY A 36 5.05 6.35 0.78
N ALA A 37 3.87 6.03 0.28
CA ALA A 37 3.50 6.31 -1.11
C ALA A 37 2.01 6.55 -1.22
N THR A 38 1.62 7.40 -2.16
CA THR A 38 0.23 7.57 -2.53
C THR A 38 -0.10 6.64 -3.69
N CYS A 39 -1.40 6.40 -3.92
CA CYS A 39 -1.85 5.64 -5.07
C CYS A 39 -1.31 6.24 -6.37
N ASP A 40 -1.31 7.56 -6.49
CA ASP A 40 -0.82 8.25 -7.68
C ASP A 40 0.67 7.98 -7.91
N GLU A 41 1.46 7.99 -6.86
CA GLU A 41 2.90 7.71 -6.96
C GLU A 41 3.15 6.28 -7.41
N VAL A 42 2.39 5.33 -6.89
CA VAL A 42 2.50 3.94 -7.29
C VAL A 42 2.12 3.77 -8.75
N GLU A 43 1.04 4.40 -9.18
CA GLU A 43 0.61 4.36 -10.58
C GLU A 43 1.71 4.88 -11.51
N TYR A 44 2.32 5.97 -11.14
CA TYR A 44 3.39 6.57 -11.94
C TYR A 44 4.58 5.63 -12.08
N TRP A 45 5.02 5.04 -10.96
CA TRP A 45 6.20 4.17 -10.96
C TRP A 45 5.96 2.84 -11.64
N MET A 46 4.74 2.30 -11.51
CA MET A 46 4.43 0.98 -12.06
C MET A 46 3.75 1.04 -13.41
N ASP A 47 3.44 2.23 -13.89
CA ASP A 47 2.73 2.44 -15.14
C ASP A 47 1.44 1.60 -15.19
N GLY A 48 0.75 1.54 -14.07
CA GLY A 48 -0.46 0.74 -13.92
C GLY A 48 -1.74 1.55 -14.06
N LEU A 49 -2.83 0.85 -14.26
CA LEU A 49 -4.14 1.47 -14.32
C LEU A 49 -4.58 1.88 -12.92
N HIS A 50 -5.19 3.06 -12.82
CA HIS A 50 -5.67 3.58 -11.54
C HIS A 50 -6.55 2.58 -10.80
N GLN A 51 -7.49 1.95 -11.50
CA GLN A 51 -8.41 1.00 -10.90
C GLN A 51 -7.67 -0.20 -10.30
N SER A 52 -6.69 -0.72 -11.00
CA SER A 52 -5.91 -1.87 -10.55
C SER A 52 -5.05 -1.52 -9.33
N ILE A 53 -4.39 -0.38 -9.37
CA ILE A 53 -3.54 0.07 -8.27
C ILE A 53 -4.39 0.39 -7.03
N SER A 54 -5.51 1.09 -7.22
CA SER A 54 -6.42 1.41 -6.13
C SER A 54 -6.98 0.15 -5.48
N ALA A 55 -7.35 -0.85 -6.27
CA ALA A 55 -7.84 -2.11 -5.76
C ALA A 55 -6.75 -2.85 -4.97
N ALA A 56 -5.51 -2.83 -5.46
CA ALA A 56 -4.39 -3.46 -4.77
C ALA A 56 -4.14 -2.79 -3.41
N ILE A 57 -4.17 -1.47 -3.36
CA ILE A 57 -3.98 -0.73 -2.11
C ILE A 57 -5.10 -1.05 -1.13
N ARG A 58 -6.34 -1.10 -1.60
CA ARG A 58 -7.47 -1.46 -0.74
C ARG A 58 -7.32 -2.87 -0.16
N LEU A 59 -6.89 -3.81 -0.98
CA LEU A 59 -6.69 -5.18 -0.54
C LEU A 59 -5.58 -5.27 0.50
N LEU A 60 -4.47 -4.59 0.26
CA LEU A 60 -3.37 -4.56 1.22
C LEU A 60 -3.79 -3.93 2.54
N ALA A 61 -4.55 -2.85 2.50
CA ALA A 61 -5.05 -2.21 3.71
C ALA A 61 -6.03 -3.10 4.46
N LYS A 62 -6.87 -3.82 3.74
CA LYS A 62 -7.84 -4.74 4.35
C LYS A 62 -7.13 -5.85 5.13
N HIS A 63 -5.99 -6.31 4.65
CA HIS A 63 -5.21 -7.36 5.31
C HIS A 63 -4.15 -6.82 6.25
N ASP A 64 -4.21 -5.52 6.58
CA ASP A 64 -3.27 -4.87 7.49
C ASP A 64 -1.81 -4.94 7.03
N MET A 65 -1.59 -5.09 5.74
CA MET A 65 -0.24 -5.07 5.16
C MET A 65 0.30 -3.66 5.01
N ILE A 66 -0.59 -2.69 4.84
CA ILE A 66 -0.26 -1.28 4.80
C ILE A 66 -1.26 -0.51 5.68
N THR A 67 -0.87 0.67 6.10
CA THR A 67 -1.73 1.54 6.90
C THR A 67 -1.54 2.98 6.45
N LYS A 68 -2.50 3.83 6.80
CA LYS A 68 -2.41 5.26 6.51
C LYS A 68 -1.31 5.88 7.37
N ARG A 69 -0.43 6.65 6.74
CA ARG A 69 0.58 7.38 7.49
C ARG A 69 -0.10 8.46 8.31
N LYS A 70 0.25 8.55 9.59
CA LYS A 70 -0.33 9.55 10.48
C LYS A 70 0.76 10.39 11.11
N TYR A 71 0.46 11.66 11.28
CA TYR A 71 1.31 12.58 12.00
C TYR A 71 0.43 13.43 12.90
N ALA A 72 0.76 13.46 14.20
CA ALA A 72 -0.04 14.18 15.21
C ALA A 72 -1.53 13.80 15.15
N ASP A 73 -1.81 12.49 15.00
CA ASP A 73 -3.15 11.91 14.90
C ASP A 73 -3.93 12.29 13.65
N GLU A 74 -3.28 12.93 12.69
CA GLU A 74 -3.93 13.25 11.43
C GLU A 74 -3.35 12.41 10.30
N VAL A 75 -4.22 11.99 9.37
CA VAL A 75 -3.79 11.25 8.19
C VAL A 75 -2.98 12.18 7.29
N VAL A 76 -1.78 11.76 6.94
CA VAL A 76 -0.90 12.53 6.05
C VAL A 76 -1.40 12.38 4.63
N LYS A 77 -1.48 13.50 3.91
CA LYS A 77 -1.85 13.54 2.50
C LYS A 77 -0.79 14.28 1.72
N ARG A 78 -0.65 13.90 0.46
CA ARG A 78 0.35 14.49 -0.43
C ARG A 78 -0.30 14.87 -1.75
N PRO A 79 0.11 15.98 -2.39
CA PRO A 79 -0.48 16.36 -3.67
C PRO A 79 -0.17 15.32 -4.75
N THR A 80 -1.15 15.06 -5.61
CA THR A 80 -0.98 14.18 -6.76
C THR A 80 -0.59 15.02 -7.99
N ARG A 81 -0.34 14.32 -9.11
CA ARG A 81 -0.03 14.97 -10.39
C ARG A 81 -1.16 15.88 -10.86
N THR A 82 -2.39 15.59 -10.45
CA THR A 82 -3.56 16.39 -10.80
C THR A 82 -3.90 17.43 -9.74
N ASN A 83 -2.97 17.70 -8.83
CA ASN A 83 -3.11 18.69 -7.77
C ASN A 83 -4.24 18.37 -6.79
N ARG A 84 -4.51 17.09 -6.59
CA ARG A 84 -5.45 16.62 -5.57
C ARG A 84 -4.66 16.02 -4.42
N LYS A 85 -5.25 16.02 -3.24
CA LYS A 85 -4.60 15.42 -2.08
C LYS A 85 -4.95 13.93 -2.00
N ALA A 86 -3.95 13.11 -1.78
CA ALA A 86 -4.11 11.67 -1.67
C ALA A 86 -3.47 11.17 -0.38
N ILE A 87 -4.08 10.15 0.21
CA ILE A 87 -3.58 9.52 1.43
C ILE A 87 -2.22 8.88 1.16
N VAL A 88 -1.30 9.09 2.10
CA VAL A 88 0.01 8.44 2.07
C VAL A 88 -0.09 7.12 2.83
N TRP A 89 0.34 6.05 2.19
CA TRP A 89 0.33 4.70 2.76
C TRP A 89 1.74 4.29 3.13
N VAL A 90 1.88 3.59 4.24
CA VAL A 90 3.16 3.02 4.68
C VAL A 90 2.98 1.55 4.96
N ALA A 91 4.05 0.79 4.83
CA ALA A 91 3.99 -0.63 5.15
C ALA A 91 3.78 -0.81 6.65
N ASN A 92 2.89 -1.73 6.99
CA ASN A 92 2.60 -2.03 8.39
C ASN A 92 3.59 -3.10 8.86
N GLU A 93 4.73 -2.66 9.31
CA GLU A 93 5.76 -3.56 9.82
C GLU A 93 5.77 -3.51 11.34
N SER A 94 5.80 -4.66 11.92
CA SER A 94 5.86 -4.77 13.37
C SER A 94 7.05 -5.60 13.79
#